data_5dc5d4ab1f49fd109a4018ff2898d991
#
_entry.id   5dc5d4ab1f49fd109a4018ff2898d991
#
_cell.length_a   1.000
_cell.length_b   1.000
_cell.length_c   1.000
_cell.angle_alpha   90.00
_cell.angle_beta   90.00
_cell.angle_gamma   90.00
#
_symmetry.space_group_name_H-M   'P 1'
#
loop_
_entity.id
_entity.type
_entity.pdbx_description
1 polymer ?
#
loop_
_entity_poly.entity_id
_entity_poly.type
_entity_poly.pdbx_seq_one_letter_code
_entity_poly.pdbx_strand_id
1 'polypeptide(L)'
;MGISVDKDKCTGCGLCEKACPFGAITMLDGKAEIDLGKCNLCTSCVEACRKFQAIQIIRETTKTPDIEKYKGVWVFGEQRKGQVQPVVYELLGKARELADKLQVDVSCVLLGSNMKDEAQELIHRGADVVYLADDPKLENFLDEPYARILANLIRKHMPEIFLVPATAVGRSVISRVAVQLRVGLTADCTELDIEPQEKFLLQTRPAFGGNIMATILSKYHRPQLATVRHKVLPESEADPSRTGEIIETDFDRSFFISRTRVLDVVEELTSTVNISEAN
;
A
#
# COMPACT_ATOMS: atom_id res chain seq x y z
N MET A 1 -10.87 14.40 -7.20
CA MET A 1 -10.32 15.69 -7.68
C MET A 1 -11.01 16.05 -8.98
N GLY A 2 -11.48 17.28 -9.10
CA GLY A 2 -12.07 17.83 -10.31
C GLY A 2 -11.48 19.21 -10.62
N ILE A 3 -11.83 19.75 -11.76
CA ILE A 3 -11.48 21.11 -12.15
C ILE A 3 -12.76 21.79 -12.67
N SER A 4 -12.98 23.03 -12.30
CA SER A 4 -14.16 23.79 -12.75
C SER A 4 -13.77 25.19 -13.17
N VAL A 5 -14.63 25.75 -14.01
CA VAL A 5 -14.56 27.16 -14.43
C VAL A 5 -15.70 27.91 -13.78
N ASP A 6 -15.38 28.95 -13.03
CA ASP A 6 -16.32 29.96 -12.56
C ASP A 6 -16.63 30.88 -13.74
N LYS A 7 -17.82 30.73 -14.31
CA LYS A 7 -18.24 31.47 -15.50
C LYS A 7 -18.36 32.97 -15.21
N ASP A 8 -18.68 33.36 -13.99
CA ASP A 8 -18.85 34.78 -13.62
C ASP A 8 -17.49 35.50 -13.55
N LYS A 9 -16.45 34.81 -13.09
CA LYS A 9 -15.08 35.33 -13.05
C LYS A 9 -14.35 35.21 -14.38
N CYS A 10 -14.80 34.34 -15.27
CA CYS A 10 -14.17 34.15 -16.57
C CYS A 10 -14.37 35.36 -17.48
N THR A 11 -13.29 36.03 -17.90
CA THR A 11 -13.34 37.18 -18.78
C THR A 11 -13.23 36.82 -20.27
N GLY A 12 -13.11 35.53 -20.61
CA GLY A 12 -12.99 35.13 -22.00
C GLY A 12 -11.63 35.38 -22.64
N CYS A 13 -10.58 35.63 -21.88
CA CYS A 13 -9.27 36.04 -22.40
C CYS A 13 -8.49 34.97 -23.20
N GLY A 14 -8.91 33.69 -23.18
CA GLY A 14 -8.30 32.60 -23.94
C GLY A 14 -6.92 32.14 -23.47
N LEU A 15 -6.35 32.69 -22.39
CA LEU A 15 -5.03 32.32 -21.91
C LEU A 15 -4.94 30.87 -21.43
N CYS A 16 -6.01 30.37 -20.80
CA CYS A 16 -6.09 28.99 -20.32
C CYS A 16 -6.17 27.97 -21.47
N GLU A 17 -6.83 28.30 -22.57
CA GLU A 17 -6.87 27.47 -23.78
C GLU A 17 -5.48 27.32 -24.39
N LYS A 18 -4.75 28.44 -24.57
CA LYS A 18 -3.38 28.45 -25.07
C LYS A 18 -2.38 27.71 -24.16
N ALA A 19 -2.64 27.74 -22.85
CA ALA A 19 -1.77 27.10 -21.86
C ALA A 19 -2.06 25.59 -21.67
N CYS A 20 -3.13 25.06 -22.26
CA CYS A 20 -3.49 23.64 -22.09
C CYS A 20 -2.70 22.74 -23.05
N PRO A 21 -1.72 21.95 -22.57
CA PRO A 21 -0.93 21.08 -23.46
C PRO A 21 -1.73 19.88 -24.02
N PHE A 22 -2.94 19.62 -23.48
CA PHE A 22 -3.78 18.50 -23.88
C PHE A 22 -4.98 18.93 -24.75
N GLY A 23 -5.11 20.19 -25.09
CA GLY A 23 -6.25 20.70 -25.87
C GLY A 23 -7.60 20.43 -25.20
N ALA A 24 -7.62 20.37 -23.86
CA ALA A 24 -8.80 20.07 -23.08
C ALA A 24 -9.66 21.31 -22.77
N ILE A 25 -9.32 22.50 -23.28
CA ILE A 25 -10.05 23.72 -23.03
C ILE A 25 -10.41 24.36 -24.35
N THR A 26 -11.68 24.74 -24.48
CA THR A 26 -12.22 25.48 -25.62
C THR A 26 -12.96 26.72 -25.13
N MET A 27 -13.03 27.75 -25.99
CA MET A 27 -13.81 28.95 -25.67
C MET A 27 -15.19 28.83 -26.30
N LEU A 28 -16.24 28.73 -25.48
CA LEU A 28 -17.66 28.71 -25.90
C LEU A 28 -18.37 29.94 -25.34
N ASP A 29 -19.06 30.69 -26.19
CA ASP A 29 -19.77 31.92 -25.82
C ASP A 29 -18.92 32.92 -25.02
N GLY A 30 -17.64 33.03 -25.38
CA GLY A 30 -16.71 33.93 -24.69
C GLY A 30 -16.27 33.46 -23.30
N LYS A 31 -16.53 32.22 -22.93
CA LYS A 31 -16.14 31.61 -21.65
C LYS A 31 -15.35 30.31 -21.87
N ALA A 32 -14.43 30.03 -20.96
CA ALA A 32 -13.70 28.76 -21.01
C ALA A 32 -14.58 27.57 -20.63
N GLU A 33 -14.43 26.47 -21.36
CA GLU A 33 -15.06 25.19 -21.06
C GLU A 33 -14.00 24.10 -21.08
N ILE A 34 -14.06 23.19 -20.10
CA ILE A 34 -13.05 22.14 -19.91
C ILE A 34 -13.67 20.77 -20.23
N ASP A 35 -13.10 20.10 -21.21
CA ASP A 35 -13.38 18.70 -21.51
C ASP A 35 -12.68 17.80 -20.49
N LEU A 36 -13.45 17.27 -19.54
CA LEU A 36 -12.93 16.40 -18.47
C LEU A 36 -12.40 15.06 -19.00
N GLY A 37 -12.81 14.64 -20.20
CA GLY A 37 -12.30 13.43 -20.84
C GLY A 37 -10.87 13.59 -21.36
N LYS A 38 -10.45 14.81 -21.68
CA LYS A 38 -9.09 15.14 -22.13
C LYS A 38 -8.21 15.73 -21.02
N CYS A 39 -8.83 16.24 -19.95
CA CYS A 39 -8.12 16.92 -18.87
C CYS A 39 -7.41 15.92 -17.95
N ASN A 40 -6.09 16.03 -17.80
CA ASN A 40 -5.31 15.23 -16.85
C ASN A 40 -4.96 15.96 -15.55
N LEU A 41 -5.61 17.10 -15.26
CA LEU A 41 -5.41 17.91 -14.06
C LEU A 41 -3.97 18.46 -13.88
N CYS A 42 -3.26 18.75 -14.95
CA CYS A 42 -1.86 19.26 -14.91
C CYS A 42 -1.71 20.67 -14.33
N THR A 43 -2.80 21.38 -14.04
CA THR A 43 -2.87 22.71 -13.43
C THR A 43 -2.37 23.90 -14.28
N SER A 44 -1.81 23.71 -15.46
CA SER A 44 -1.29 24.79 -16.31
C SER A 44 -2.31 25.91 -16.60
N CYS A 45 -3.58 25.55 -16.77
CA CYS A 45 -4.67 26.51 -16.98
C CYS A 45 -5.01 27.31 -15.70
N VAL A 46 -4.82 26.73 -14.52
CA VAL A 46 -5.02 27.44 -13.24
C VAL A 46 -3.96 28.53 -13.08
N GLU A 47 -2.70 28.20 -13.37
CA GLU A 47 -1.60 29.16 -13.36
C GLU A 47 -1.83 30.29 -14.40
N ALA A 48 -2.26 29.94 -15.61
CA ALA A 48 -2.55 30.94 -16.66
C ALA A 48 -3.73 31.86 -16.27
N CYS A 49 -4.67 31.35 -15.45
CA CYS A 49 -5.84 32.11 -14.97
C CYS A 49 -5.61 32.79 -13.60
N ARG A 50 -4.37 32.88 -13.12
CA ARG A 50 -4.02 33.37 -11.78
C ARG A 50 -4.58 34.78 -11.49
N LYS A 51 -4.64 35.65 -12.50
CA LYS A 51 -5.16 36.99 -12.34
C LYS A 51 -6.66 37.06 -12.07
N PHE A 52 -7.44 36.18 -12.70
CA PHE A 52 -8.91 36.18 -12.61
C PHE A 52 -9.44 35.10 -11.69
N GLN A 53 -8.63 34.07 -11.37
CA GLN A 53 -8.98 32.95 -10.51
C GLN A 53 -10.30 32.26 -10.88
N ALA A 54 -10.62 32.28 -12.20
CA ALA A 54 -11.84 31.68 -12.72
C ALA A 54 -11.74 30.16 -12.84
N ILE A 55 -10.53 29.57 -12.85
CA ILE A 55 -10.33 28.13 -12.91
C ILE A 55 -9.84 27.65 -11.55
N GLN A 56 -10.57 26.70 -10.97
CA GLN A 56 -10.25 26.19 -9.64
C GLN A 56 -10.21 24.65 -9.66
N ILE A 57 -9.29 24.09 -8.90
CA ILE A 57 -9.25 22.66 -8.63
C ILE A 57 -10.22 22.39 -7.51
N ILE A 58 -11.25 21.60 -7.79
CA ILE A 58 -12.16 21.07 -6.79
C ILE A 58 -11.42 19.91 -6.13
N ARG A 59 -10.86 20.15 -4.93
CA ARG A 59 -10.45 19.07 -4.06
C ARG A 59 -11.69 18.66 -3.26
N GLU A 60 -12.27 17.51 -3.59
CA GLU A 60 -13.15 16.87 -2.63
C GLU A 60 -12.31 16.70 -1.35
N THR A 61 -12.65 17.45 -0.31
CA THR A 61 -12.21 17.13 1.04
C THR A 61 -12.89 15.80 1.36
N THR A 62 -12.21 14.69 1.07
CA THR A 62 -12.57 13.42 1.68
C THR A 62 -12.58 13.71 3.17
N LYS A 63 -13.74 13.50 3.82
CA LYS A 63 -13.81 13.52 5.29
C LYS A 63 -12.62 12.69 5.76
N THR A 64 -11.78 13.28 6.60
CA THR A 64 -10.67 12.57 7.23
C THR A 64 -11.28 11.28 7.79
N PRO A 65 -10.80 10.10 7.41
CA PRO A 65 -11.36 8.88 7.95
C PRO A 65 -11.24 8.93 9.46
N ASP A 66 -12.23 8.37 10.14
CA ASP A 66 -12.19 8.21 11.58
C ASP A 66 -11.06 7.22 11.91
N ILE A 67 -9.87 7.76 12.17
CA ILE A 67 -8.64 6.98 12.38
C ILE A 67 -8.68 6.17 13.68
N GLU A 68 -9.53 6.53 14.63
CA GLU A 68 -9.67 5.84 15.91
C GLU A 68 -10.29 4.44 15.78
N LYS A 69 -10.97 4.18 14.65
CA LYS A 69 -11.54 2.85 14.34
C LYS A 69 -10.49 1.83 13.89
N TYR A 70 -9.33 2.31 13.47
CA TYR A 70 -8.28 1.46 12.96
C TYR A 70 -7.42 0.95 14.10
N LYS A 71 -7.26 -0.39 14.21
CA LYS A 71 -6.50 -1.04 15.27
C LYS A 71 -5.73 -2.25 14.75
N GLY A 72 -4.62 -2.55 15.41
CA GLY A 72 -3.80 -3.71 15.10
C GLY A 72 -2.66 -3.43 14.13
N VAL A 73 -1.61 -4.21 14.27
CA VAL A 73 -0.44 -4.18 13.39
C VAL A 73 -0.50 -5.41 12.48
N TRP A 74 -0.57 -5.15 11.19
CA TRP A 74 -0.67 -6.21 10.19
C TRP A 74 0.65 -6.39 9.44
N VAL A 75 0.91 -7.63 9.05
CA VAL A 75 2.05 -8.03 8.21
C VAL A 75 1.53 -8.75 6.97
N PHE A 76 2.12 -8.44 5.82
CA PHE A 76 1.89 -9.23 4.60
C PHE A 76 2.77 -10.47 4.61
N GLY A 77 2.16 -11.65 4.68
CA GLY A 77 2.80 -12.94 4.57
C GLY A 77 3.18 -13.24 3.12
N GLU A 78 4.31 -12.71 2.65
CA GLU A 78 4.79 -13.01 1.32
C GLU A 78 5.23 -14.47 1.25
N GLN A 79 4.69 -15.21 0.30
CA GLN A 79 5.08 -16.59 0.00
C GLN A 79 5.60 -16.71 -1.44
N ARG A 80 6.43 -17.70 -1.67
CA ARG A 80 6.85 -18.17 -2.99
C ARG A 80 6.87 -19.67 -3.00
N LYS A 81 6.21 -20.29 -3.99
CA LYS A 81 6.11 -21.74 -4.14
C LYS A 81 5.59 -22.45 -2.87
N GLY A 82 4.63 -21.87 -2.19
CA GLY A 82 4.06 -22.42 -0.99
C GLY A 82 4.91 -22.27 0.27
N GLN A 83 5.96 -21.45 0.26
CA GLN A 83 6.82 -21.20 1.44
C GLN A 83 6.84 -19.71 1.78
N VAL A 84 6.61 -19.39 3.04
CA VAL A 84 6.74 -18.03 3.56
C VAL A 84 8.19 -17.58 3.49
N GLN A 85 8.42 -16.33 3.08
CA GLN A 85 9.76 -15.80 2.93
C GLN A 85 10.33 -15.33 4.27
N PRO A 86 11.64 -15.52 4.55
CA PRO A 86 12.26 -15.17 5.86
C PRO A 86 12.03 -13.74 6.31
N VAL A 87 11.99 -12.78 5.38
CA VAL A 87 11.70 -11.37 5.68
C VAL A 87 10.36 -11.16 6.40
N VAL A 88 9.39 -12.07 6.23
CA VAL A 88 8.11 -12.01 6.96
C VAL A 88 8.33 -12.24 8.45
N TYR A 89 9.28 -13.09 8.82
CA TYR A 89 9.63 -13.35 10.22
C TYR A 89 10.32 -12.15 10.87
N GLU A 90 11.16 -11.42 10.11
CA GLU A 90 11.69 -10.13 10.55
C GLU A 90 10.55 -9.12 10.84
N LEU A 91 9.57 -9.04 9.92
CA LEU A 91 8.43 -8.15 10.08
C LEU A 91 7.52 -8.54 11.24
N LEU A 92 7.31 -9.83 11.51
CA LEU A 92 6.53 -10.29 12.65
C LEU A 92 7.19 -9.91 13.98
N GLY A 93 8.51 -10.06 14.09
CA GLY A 93 9.27 -9.61 15.26
C GLY A 93 9.08 -8.11 15.51
N LYS A 94 9.24 -7.29 14.48
CA LYS A 94 9.02 -5.85 14.60
C LYS A 94 7.56 -5.49 14.84
N ALA A 95 6.62 -6.16 14.19
CA ALA A 95 5.19 -5.95 14.40
C ALA A 95 4.79 -6.21 15.85
N ARG A 96 5.37 -7.22 16.51
CA ARG A 96 5.16 -7.51 17.93
C ARG A 96 5.64 -6.36 18.80
N GLU A 97 6.86 -5.83 18.58
CA GLU A 97 7.37 -4.68 19.32
C GLU A 97 6.46 -3.44 19.19
N LEU A 98 5.97 -3.17 17.99
CA LEU A 98 5.06 -2.04 17.72
C LEU A 98 3.70 -2.27 18.37
N ALA A 99 3.16 -3.47 18.26
CA ALA A 99 1.86 -3.85 18.82
C ALA A 99 1.86 -3.79 20.35
N ASP A 100 2.93 -4.20 21.00
CA ASP A 100 3.10 -4.11 22.44
C ASP A 100 3.09 -2.64 22.92
N LYS A 101 3.73 -1.72 22.18
CA LYS A 101 3.69 -0.27 22.45
C LYS A 101 2.30 0.33 22.27
N LEU A 102 1.51 -0.21 21.33
CA LEU A 102 0.15 0.22 21.03
C LEU A 102 -0.92 -0.53 21.83
N GLN A 103 -0.56 -1.64 22.49
CA GLN A 103 -1.46 -2.57 23.19
C GLN A 103 -2.55 -3.13 22.25
N VAL A 104 -2.13 -3.63 21.10
CA VAL A 104 -2.99 -4.22 20.06
C VAL A 104 -2.44 -5.55 19.57
N ASP A 105 -3.26 -6.29 18.81
CA ASP A 105 -2.87 -7.57 18.24
C ASP A 105 -2.00 -7.41 16.99
N VAL A 106 -1.18 -8.45 16.74
CA VAL A 106 -0.46 -8.65 15.49
C VAL A 106 -1.24 -9.62 14.61
N SER A 107 -1.55 -9.19 13.39
CA SER A 107 -2.16 -10.10 12.42
C SER A 107 -1.28 -10.26 11.18
N CYS A 108 -1.31 -11.44 10.58
CA CYS A 108 -0.66 -11.69 9.31
C CYS A 108 -1.70 -12.01 8.24
N VAL A 109 -1.53 -11.50 7.02
CA VAL A 109 -2.37 -11.85 5.88
C VAL A 109 -1.57 -12.74 4.94
N LEU A 110 -1.99 -13.98 4.81
CA LEU A 110 -1.34 -15.00 3.98
C LEU A 110 -2.25 -15.38 2.81
N LEU A 111 -1.71 -15.31 1.60
CA LEU A 111 -2.39 -15.61 0.35
C LEU A 111 -1.60 -16.68 -0.40
N GLY A 112 -2.23 -17.79 -0.76
CA GLY A 112 -1.54 -18.87 -1.46
C GLY A 112 -2.42 -20.07 -1.74
N SER A 113 -1.80 -21.22 -1.93
CA SER A 113 -2.45 -22.51 -2.11
C SER A 113 -1.80 -23.55 -1.20
N ASN A 114 -2.62 -24.29 -0.43
CA ASN A 114 -2.18 -25.26 0.58
C ASN A 114 -1.28 -24.63 1.67
N MET A 115 -1.71 -23.50 2.24
CA MET A 115 -0.89 -22.68 3.13
C MET A 115 -1.19 -22.86 4.63
N LYS A 116 -1.91 -23.90 5.03
CA LYS A 116 -2.32 -24.07 6.44
C LYS A 116 -1.16 -24.28 7.40
N ASP A 117 -0.15 -25.05 6.99
CA ASP A 117 1.03 -25.31 7.83
C ASP A 117 1.87 -24.02 7.99
N GLU A 118 2.02 -23.25 6.91
CA GLU A 118 2.67 -21.96 6.94
C GLU A 118 1.91 -20.93 7.81
N ALA A 119 0.58 -20.97 7.78
CA ALA A 119 -0.24 -20.13 8.64
C ALA A 119 -0.02 -20.45 10.13
N GLN A 120 0.16 -21.73 10.48
CA GLN A 120 0.48 -22.13 11.83
C GLN A 120 1.89 -21.68 12.24
N GLU A 121 2.87 -21.77 11.34
CA GLU A 121 4.23 -21.26 11.60
C GLU A 121 4.23 -19.75 11.85
N LEU A 122 3.41 -18.98 11.15
CA LEU A 122 3.26 -17.54 11.40
C LEU A 122 2.74 -17.23 12.80
N ILE A 123 1.88 -18.07 13.37
CA ILE A 123 1.43 -17.95 14.77
C ILE A 123 2.61 -18.21 15.70
N HIS A 124 3.35 -19.29 15.49
CA HIS A 124 4.55 -19.60 16.28
C HIS A 124 5.59 -18.47 16.22
N ARG A 125 5.63 -17.71 15.12
CA ARG A 125 6.53 -16.58 14.90
C ARG A 125 6.00 -15.23 15.40
N GLY A 126 4.84 -15.19 16.03
CA GLY A 126 4.39 -13.98 16.73
C GLY A 126 3.07 -13.38 16.25
N ALA A 127 2.40 -13.92 15.24
CA ALA A 127 1.05 -13.50 14.90
C ALA A 127 0.04 -13.99 15.95
N ASP A 128 -0.94 -13.15 16.31
CA ASP A 128 -2.09 -13.53 17.11
C ASP A 128 -3.23 -14.05 16.24
N VAL A 129 -3.34 -13.47 15.02
CA VAL A 129 -4.34 -13.83 14.02
C VAL A 129 -3.68 -13.98 12.66
N VAL A 130 -4.04 -15.02 11.92
CA VAL A 130 -3.66 -15.19 10.51
C VAL A 130 -4.92 -15.18 9.65
N TYR A 131 -5.07 -14.17 8.80
CA TYR A 131 -6.10 -14.15 7.76
C TYR A 131 -5.59 -14.93 6.56
N LEU A 132 -6.12 -16.13 6.38
CA LEU A 132 -5.69 -17.05 5.33
C LEU A 132 -6.66 -17.04 4.15
N ALA A 133 -6.17 -16.70 2.97
CA ALA A 133 -6.86 -16.92 1.70
C ALA A 133 -6.17 -18.08 0.96
N ASP A 134 -6.73 -19.27 1.06
CA ASP A 134 -6.16 -20.50 0.50
C ASP A 134 -6.98 -20.95 -0.72
N ASP A 135 -6.50 -20.61 -1.92
CA ASP A 135 -7.14 -20.96 -3.19
C ASP A 135 -6.06 -21.30 -4.24
N PRO A 136 -6.23 -22.37 -5.05
CA PRO A 136 -5.28 -22.73 -6.11
C PRO A 136 -4.94 -21.58 -7.08
N LYS A 137 -5.83 -20.61 -7.26
CA LYS A 137 -5.58 -19.43 -8.09
C LYS A 137 -4.58 -18.44 -7.49
N LEU A 138 -4.24 -18.59 -6.23
CA LEU A 138 -3.26 -17.79 -5.49
C LEU A 138 -1.91 -18.49 -5.35
N GLU A 139 -1.72 -19.67 -5.95
CA GLU A 139 -0.45 -20.42 -5.93
C GLU A 139 0.69 -19.53 -6.43
N ASN A 140 0.48 -18.86 -7.57
CA ASN A 140 1.44 -17.94 -8.12
C ASN A 140 0.99 -16.49 -7.93
N PHE A 141 1.94 -15.62 -7.63
CA PHE A 141 1.65 -14.20 -7.44
C PHE A 141 1.11 -13.55 -8.71
N LEU A 142 -0.06 -12.94 -8.58
CA LEU A 142 -0.65 -12.02 -9.56
C LEU A 142 -1.06 -10.75 -8.82
N ASP A 143 -0.53 -9.62 -9.25
CA ASP A 143 -0.65 -8.35 -8.54
C ASP A 143 -2.10 -7.84 -8.42
N GLU A 144 -2.97 -8.10 -9.41
CA GLU A 144 -4.37 -7.65 -9.39
C GLU A 144 -5.24 -8.41 -8.39
N PRO A 145 -5.27 -9.77 -8.37
CA PRO A 145 -5.97 -10.54 -7.34
C PRO A 145 -5.47 -10.24 -5.93
N TYR A 146 -4.15 -10.29 -5.74
CA TYR A 146 -3.56 -10.02 -4.43
C TYR A 146 -3.92 -8.64 -3.90
N ALA A 147 -3.76 -7.58 -4.70
CA ALA A 147 -4.11 -6.23 -4.29
C ALA A 147 -5.59 -6.05 -3.98
N ARG A 148 -6.48 -6.74 -4.73
CA ARG A 148 -7.93 -6.68 -4.53
C ARG A 148 -8.34 -7.35 -3.22
N ILE A 149 -7.79 -8.53 -2.94
CA ILE A 149 -8.01 -9.27 -1.70
C ILE A 149 -7.50 -8.47 -0.50
N LEU A 150 -6.25 -8.00 -0.54
CA LEU A 150 -5.66 -7.19 0.53
C LEU A 150 -6.46 -5.91 0.80
N ALA A 151 -6.83 -5.17 -0.25
CA ALA A 151 -7.64 -3.96 -0.08
C ALA A 151 -9.02 -4.25 0.51
N ASN A 152 -9.63 -5.40 0.20
CA ASN A 152 -10.90 -5.82 0.78
C ASN A 152 -10.74 -6.13 2.27
N LEU A 153 -9.75 -6.94 2.65
CA LEU A 153 -9.47 -7.28 4.04
C LEU A 153 -9.17 -6.04 4.88
N ILE A 154 -8.34 -5.12 4.36
CA ILE A 154 -8.03 -3.86 5.03
C ILE A 154 -9.29 -3.01 5.27
N ARG A 155 -10.18 -2.90 4.28
CA ARG A 155 -11.45 -2.16 4.46
C ARG A 155 -12.37 -2.81 5.49
N LYS A 156 -12.39 -4.13 5.55
CA LYS A 156 -13.24 -4.91 6.46
C LYS A 156 -12.73 -4.83 7.91
N HIS A 157 -11.43 -4.98 8.12
CA HIS A 157 -10.84 -5.16 9.44
C HIS A 157 -10.14 -3.91 9.98
N MET A 158 -9.87 -2.92 9.13
CA MET A 158 -9.35 -1.59 9.50
C MET A 158 -8.07 -1.65 10.35
N PRO A 159 -6.95 -2.27 9.88
CA PRO A 159 -5.69 -2.24 10.61
C PRO A 159 -5.13 -0.82 10.71
N GLU A 160 -4.46 -0.49 11.81
CA GLU A 160 -3.80 0.80 11.99
C GLU A 160 -2.48 0.88 11.20
N ILE A 161 -1.70 -0.19 11.24
CA ILE A 161 -0.40 -0.31 10.58
C ILE A 161 -0.42 -1.54 9.68
N PHE A 162 0.16 -1.45 8.50
CA PHE A 162 0.38 -2.60 7.64
C PHE A 162 1.81 -2.61 7.07
N LEU A 163 2.57 -3.59 7.51
CA LEU A 163 3.97 -3.80 7.13
C LEU A 163 4.07 -4.82 6.00
N VAL A 164 4.91 -4.52 5.03
CA VAL A 164 5.07 -5.34 3.82
C VAL A 164 6.56 -5.48 3.50
N PRO A 165 7.04 -6.65 3.08
CA PRO A 165 8.42 -6.81 2.62
C PRO A 165 8.74 -5.87 1.44
N ALA A 166 9.93 -5.25 1.43
CA ALA A 166 10.40 -4.43 0.31
C ALA A 166 11.00 -5.29 -0.83
N THR A 167 10.38 -6.40 -1.13
CA THR A 167 10.68 -7.30 -2.26
C THR A 167 10.02 -6.81 -3.55
N ALA A 168 10.29 -7.44 -4.67
CA ALA A 168 9.60 -7.15 -5.93
C ALA A 168 8.08 -7.40 -5.81
N VAL A 169 7.67 -8.48 -5.13
CA VAL A 169 6.26 -8.82 -4.88
C VAL A 169 5.61 -7.80 -3.95
N GLY A 170 6.20 -7.57 -2.78
CA GLY A 170 5.65 -6.66 -1.78
C GLY A 170 5.51 -5.23 -2.31
N ARG A 171 6.53 -4.69 -2.99
CA ARG A 171 6.48 -3.35 -3.60
C ARG A 171 5.41 -3.24 -4.67
N SER A 172 5.23 -4.27 -5.50
CA SER A 172 4.21 -4.28 -6.55
C SER A 172 2.80 -4.24 -5.94
N VAL A 173 2.50 -5.17 -5.03
CA VAL A 173 1.15 -5.31 -4.49
C VAL A 173 0.74 -4.14 -3.63
N ILE A 174 1.64 -3.67 -2.72
CA ILE A 174 1.25 -2.64 -1.75
C ILE A 174 1.06 -1.26 -2.40
N SER A 175 1.79 -0.97 -3.48
CA SER A 175 1.59 0.27 -4.24
C SER A 175 0.19 0.34 -4.84
N ARG A 176 -0.33 -0.77 -5.36
CA ARG A 176 -1.71 -0.87 -5.86
C ARG A 176 -2.74 -0.73 -4.73
N VAL A 177 -2.48 -1.38 -3.59
CA VAL A 177 -3.35 -1.28 -2.40
C VAL A 177 -3.41 0.16 -1.90
N ALA A 178 -2.26 0.85 -1.80
CA ALA A 178 -2.19 2.25 -1.37
C ALA A 178 -3.07 3.16 -2.23
N VAL A 179 -3.00 3.00 -3.56
CA VAL A 179 -3.83 3.76 -4.50
C VAL A 179 -5.32 3.43 -4.34
N GLN A 180 -5.68 2.14 -4.21
CA GLN A 180 -7.09 1.72 -4.03
C GLN A 180 -7.69 2.23 -2.72
N LEU A 181 -6.88 2.35 -1.67
CA LEU A 181 -7.29 2.87 -0.35
C LEU A 181 -7.13 4.39 -0.23
N ARG A 182 -6.41 5.02 -1.17
CA ARG A 182 -6.04 6.44 -1.14
C ARG A 182 -5.26 6.83 0.10
N VAL A 183 -4.32 5.99 0.51
CA VAL A 183 -3.45 6.21 1.67
C VAL A 183 -1.99 6.40 1.25
N GLY A 184 -1.18 6.97 2.14
CA GLY A 184 0.25 7.11 1.95
C GLY A 184 0.99 5.78 2.09
N LEU A 185 2.12 5.65 1.40
CA LEU A 185 3.02 4.51 1.51
C LEU A 185 4.46 5.02 1.66
N THR A 186 5.14 4.60 2.71
CA THR A 186 6.58 4.82 2.85
C THR A 186 7.34 3.57 2.39
N ALA A 187 8.19 3.75 1.39
CA ALA A 187 8.93 2.64 0.80
C ALA A 187 10.34 2.51 1.38
N ASP A 188 10.84 1.26 1.47
CA ASP A 188 12.22 0.92 1.80
C ASP A 188 12.67 1.38 3.19
N CYS A 189 11.80 1.27 4.18
CA CYS A 189 12.14 1.57 5.56
C CYS A 189 13.24 0.63 6.08
N THR A 190 14.11 1.16 6.93
CA THR A 190 15.16 0.41 7.63
C THR A 190 14.97 0.42 9.14
N GLU A 191 14.09 1.31 9.63
CA GLU A 191 13.75 1.41 11.03
C GLU A 191 12.29 1.81 11.18
N LEU A 192 11.62 1.25 12.18
CA LEU A 192 10.24 1.54 12.55
C LEU A 192 10.15 1.71 14.05
N ASP A 193 9.38 2.70 14.49
CA ASP A 193 9.05 2.89 15.91
C ASP A 193 7.67 3.55 16.07
N ILE A 194 7.19 3.66 17.31
CA ILE A 194 5.96 4.39 17.66
C ILE A 194 6.33 5.69 18.34
N GLU A 195 5.78 6.79 17.84
CA GLU A 195 5.88 8.09 18.48
C GLU A 195 5.14 8.04 19.84
N PRO A 196 5.80 8.45 20.97
CA PRO A 196 5.26 8.19 22.30
C PRO A 196 3.94 8.90 22.65
N GLN A 197 3.69 10.10 22.10
CA GLN A 197 2.56 10.95 22.46
C GLN A 197 1.31 10.65 21.62
N GLU A 198 1.42 10.78 20.32
CA GLU A 198 0.31 10.64 19.38
C GLU A 198 0.17 9.24 18.79
N LYS A 199 1.08 8.32 19.13
CA LYS A 199 1.08 6.91 18.70
C LYS A 199 1.14 6.69 17.18
N PHE A 200 1.75 7.62 16.44
CA PHE A 200 2.00 7.44 15.01
C PHE A 200 3.19 6.51 14.75
N LEU A 201 3.14 5.79 13.65
CA LEU A 201 4.28 5.01 13.16
C LEU A 201 5.37 5.95 12.63
N LEU A 202 6.54 5.91 13.25
CA LEU A 202 7.78 6.52 12.77
C LEU A 202 8.38 5.60 11.70
N GLN A 203 8.46 6.09 10.46
CA GLN A 203 8.89 5.32 9.30
C GLN A 203 10.20 5.90 8.79
N THR A 204 11.34 5.34 9.21
CA THR A 204 12.67 5.87 8.89
C THR A 204 13.26 5.12 7.70
N ARG A 205 13.73 5.87 6.73
CA ARG A 205 14.35 5.35 5.51
C ARG A 205 15.54 6.19 5.08
N PRO A 206 16.55 5.60 4.43
CA PRO A 206 17.60 6.36 3.78
C PRO A 206 17.05 7.13 2.57
N ALA A 207 17.50 8.36 2.41
CA ALA A 207 17.18 9.26 1.31
C ALA A 207 18.47 9.81 0.69
N PHE A 208 18.36 10.38 -0.52
CA PHE A 208 19.48 11.01 -1.24
C PHE A 208 20.75 10.14 -1.30
N GLY A 209 20.61 8.90 -1.75
CA GLY A 209 21.74 7.96 -1.86
C GLY A 209 22.26 7.44 -0.52
N GLY A 210 21.48 7.55 0.56
CA GLY A 210 21.86 7.07 1.89
C GLY A 210 22.55 8.12 2.79
N ASN A 211 22.74 9.34 2.31
CA ASN A 211 23.39 10.40 3.07
C ASN A 211 22.52 11.02 4.17
N ILE A 212 21.20 10.83 4.08
CA ILE A 212 20.24 11.38 5.04
C ILE A 212 19.27 10.28 5.42
N MET A 213 18.93 10.19 6.69
CA MET A 213 17.82 9.38 7.20
C MET A 213 16.59 10.27 7.33
N ALA A 214 15.51 9.91 6.65
CA ALA A 214 14.25 10.63 6.71
C ALA A 214 13.22 9.82 7.49
N THR A 215 12.65 10.42 8.54
CA THR A 215 11.53 9.84 9.29
C THR A 215 10.22 10.45 8.80
N ILE A 216 9.30 9.61 8.36
CA ILE A 216 8.05 9.98 7.70
C ILE A 216 6.88 9.60 8.61
N LEU A 217 5.87 10.45 8.68
CA LEU A 217 4.65 10.27 9.46
C LEU A 217 3.42 10.32 8.57
N SER A 218 2.52 9.34 8.70
CA SER A 218 1.21 9.30 8.03
C SER A 218 0.10 9.71 9.01
N LYS A 219 -0.10 11.02 9.22
CA LYS A 219 -0.99 11.54 10.28
C LYS A 219 -2.48 11.37 10.00
N TYR A 220 -2.92 11.47 8.74
CA TYR A 220 -4.32 11.72 8.40
C TYR A 220 -5.07 10.53 7.82
N HIS A 221 -4.38 9.46 7.45
CA HIS A 221 -4.97 8.29 6.80
C HIS A 221 -4.50 6.99 7.43
N ARG A 222 -5.33 5.96 7.34
CA ARG A 222 -5.04 4.60 7.79
C ARG A 222 -5.39 3.59 6.69
N PRO A 223 -4.69 2.44 6.67
CA PRO A 223 -3.52 2.09 7.49
C PRO A 223 -2.30 2.95 7.17
N GLN A 224 -1.36 3.02 8.12
CA GLN A 224 -0.02 3.52 7.90
C GLN A 224 0.77 2.41 7.20
N LEU A 225 1.05 2.60 5.89
CA LEU A 225 1.70 1.57 5.08
C LEU A 225 3.21 1.79 5.02
N ALA A 226 3.96 0.73 5.28
CA ALA A 226 5.42 0.75 5.13
C ALA A 226 5.91 -0.51 4.41
N THR A 227 6.83 -0.36 3.44
CA THR A 227 7.66 -1.48 3.03
C THR A 227 8.99 -1.44 3.75
N VAL A 228 9.48 -2.60 4.18
CA VAL A 228 10.71 -2.73 4.98
C VAL A 228 11.71 -3.59 4.24
N ARG A 229 12.95 -3.17 4.19
CA ARG A 229 14.04 -3.94 3.59
C ARG A 229 14.27 -5.24 4.36
N HIS A 230 14.63 -6.29 3.64
CA HIS A 230 15.10 -7.53 4.26
C HIS A 230 16.47 -7.35 4.91
N LYS A 231 16.79 -8.18 5.88
CA LYS A 231 18.07 -8.19 6.63
C LYS A 231 18.41 -6.88 7.36
N VAL A 232 17.39 -6.11 7.74
CA VAL A 232 17.54 -4.88 8.56
C VAL A 232 16.96 -5.04 9.95
N LEU A 233 16.16 -6.07 10.18
CA LEU A 233 15.54 -6.40 11.45
C LEU A 233 15.87 -7.84 11.83
N PRO A 234 15.93 -8.19 13.12
CA PRO A 234 16.08 -9.57 13.53
C PRO A 234 14.82 -10.39 13.20
N GLU A 235 15.01 -11.63 12.79
CA GLU A 235 13.91 -12.57 12.65
C GLU A 235 13.31 -12.91 14.01
N SER A 236 11.99 -13.07 14.07
CA SER A 236 11.33 -13.61 15.25
C SER A 236 11.67 -15.08 15.45
N GLU A 237 11.97 -15.46 16.68
CA GLU A 237 12.15 -16.87 17.04
C GLU A 237 10.79 -17.59 17.02
N ALA A 238 10.81 -18.87 16.60
CA ALA A 238 9.60 -19.68 16.64
C ALA A 238 9.36 -20.20 18.06
N ASP A 239 8.16 -19.99 18.57
CA ASP A 239 7.66 -20.57 19.83
C ASP A 239 6.48 -21.51 19.53
N PRO A 240 6.71 -22.84 19.47
CA PRO A 240 5.67 -23.80 19.20
C PRO A 240 4.57 -23.85 20.25
N SER A 241 4.79 -23.27 21.43
CA SER A 241 3.78 -23.20 22.49
C SER A 241 2.76 -22.08 22.27
N ARG A 242 3.05 -21.16 21.35
CA ARG A 242 2.19 -20.01 21.04
C ARG A 242 0.92 -20.46 20.34
N THR A 243 -0.20 -19.94 20.80
CA THR A 243 -1.52 -20.18 20.20
C THR A 243 -2.04 -18.88 19.57
N GLY A 244 -2.81 -19.01 18.51
CA GLY A 244 -3.46 -17.91 17.81
C GLY A 244 -4.65 -18.40 16.99
N GLU A 245 -5.26 -17.52 16.24
CA GLU A 245 -6.43 -17.82 15.43
C GLU A 245 -6.09 -17.79 13.93
N ILE A 246 -6.49 -18.84 13.20
CA ILE A 246 -6.44 -18.85 11.73
C ILE A 246 -7.86 -18.61 11.22
N ILE A 247 -8.06 -17.48 10.56
CA ILE A 247 -9.34 -17.09 9.95
C ILE A 247 -9.27 -17.37 8.46
N GLU A 248 -9.87 -18.47 8.02
CA GLU A 248 -10.01 -18.75 6.60
C GLU A 248 -10.96 -17.71 5.96
N THR A 249 -10.53 -17.13 4.86
CA THR A 249 -11.28 -16.09 4.15
C THR A 249 -11.53 -16.52 2.71
N ASP A 250 -12.81 -16.66 2.37
CA ASP A 250 -13.23 -17.02 1.03
C ASP A 250 -13.56 -15.78 0.19
N PHE A 251 -13.23 -15.84 -1.09
CA PHE A 251 -13.49 -14.79 -2.05
C PHE A 251 -14.23 -15.35 -3.27
N ASP A 252 -15.17 -14.57 -3.78
CA ASP A 252 -15.87 -14.93 -5.00
C ASP A 252 -14.96 -14.82 -6.25
N ARG A 253 -15.45 -15.35 -7.38
CA ARG A 253 -14.66 -15.40 -8.63
C ARG A 253 -14.18 -14.05 -9.12
N SER A 254 -14.84 -12.96 -8.78
CA SER A 254 -14.47 -11.61 -9.23
C SER A 254 -13.14 -11.14 -8.66
N PHE A 255 -12.77 -11.65 -7.48
CA PHE A 255 -11.49 -11.31 -6.85
C PHE A 255 -10.29 -11.87 -7.60
N PHE A 256 -10.46 -12.98 -8.32
CA PHE A 256 -9.39 -13.67 -9.04
C PHE A 256 -9.24 -13.24 -10.52
N ILE A 257 -10.06 -12.29 -10.99
CA ILE A 257 -9.95 -11.77 -12.36
C ILE A 257 -8.62 -11.00 -12.49
N SER A 258 -7.82 -11.38 -13.49
CA SER A 258 -6.56 -10.71 -13.82
C SER A 258 -6.43 -10.55 -15.34
N ARG A 259 -5.78 -9.47 -15.76
CA ARG A 259 -5.40 -9.22 -17.17
C ARG A 259 -4.15 -9.99 -17.57
N THR A 260 -3.46 -10.55 -16.58
CA THR A 260 -2.26 -11.37 -16.77
C THR A 260 -2.52 -12.78 -16.26
N ARG A 261 -1.78 -13.74 -16.78
CA ARG A 261 -1.75 -15.11 -16.28
C ARG A 261 -0.32 -15.63 -16.27
N VAL A 262 0.02 -16.45 -15.30
CA VAL A 262 1.28 -17.20 -15.32
C VAL A 262 1.12 -18.33 -16.34
N LEU A 263 2.04 -18.42 -17.29
CA LEU A 263 2.05 -19.48 -18.29
C LEU A 263 2.94 -20.64 -17.84
N ASP A 264 4.08 -20.30 -17.26
CA ASP A 264 5.07 -21.26 -16.78
C ASP A 264 5.96 -20.58 -15.74
N VAL A 265 6.53 -21.38 -14.84
CA VAL A 265 7.54 -20.97 -13.85
C VAL A 265 8.80 -21.78 -14.10
N VAL A 266 9.79 -21.15 -14.71
CA VAL A 266 11.06 -21.79 -15.04
C VAL A 266 12.09 -21.46 -13.96
N GLU A 267 12.67 -22.51 -13.37
CA GLU A 267 13.82 -22.35 -12.48
C GLU A 267 15.10 -22.27 -13.29
N GLU A 268 15.92 -21.29 -12.99
CA GLU A 268 17.28 -21.25 -13.50
C GLU A 268 18.15 -22.24 -12.70
N LEU A 269 18.51 -23.35 -13.34
CA LEU A 269 19.31 -24.42 -12.74
C LEU A 269 20.82 -24.11 -12.68
N THR A 270 21.24 -22.95 -13.19
CA THR A 270 22.63 -22.51 -13.09
C THR A 270 22.91 -22.05 -11.65
N SER A 271 24.04 -22.49 -11.10
CA SER A 271 24.50 -22.19 -9.74
C SER A 271 24.84 -20.71 -9.55
N THR A 272 23.84 -19.85 -9.66
CA THR A 272 23.98 -18.44 -9.34
C THR A 272 23.77 -18.27 -7.84
N VAL A 273 24.70 -17.61 -7.16
CA VAL A 273 24.53 -17.20 -5.77
C VAL A 273 23.33 -16.26 -5.71
N ASN A 274 22.31 -16.63 -4.94
CA ASN A 274 21.19 -15.74 -4.68
C ASN A 274 21.68 -14.60 -3.78
N ILE A 275 21.88 -13.42 -4.37
CA ILE A 275 22.40 -12.24 -3.66
C ILE A 275 21.50 -11.85 -2.47
N SER A 276 20.20 -12.12 -2.56
CA SER A 276 19.28 -11.83 -1.46
C SER A 276 19.44 -12.76 -0.25
N GLU A 277 20.08 -13.91 -0.44
CA GLU A 277 20.36 -14.91 0.60
C GLU A 277 21.83 -14.90 1.06
N ALA A 278 22.69 -14.12 0.39
CA ALA A 278 24.09 -13.97 0.78
C ALA A 278 24.22 -13.34 2.17
N ASN A 279 25.08 -13.93 3.01
CA ASN A 279 25.41 -13.42 4.36
C ASN A 279 26.39 -12.26 4.27
#